data_ef466ce446aa191a66b465bf7bb0252a
#
_entry.id   ef466ce446aa191a66b465bf7bb0252a
#
_cell.length_a   1.000
_cell.length_b   1.000
_cell.length_c   1.000
_cell.angle_alpha   90.00
_cell.angle_beta   90.00
_cell.angle_gamma   90.00
#
_symmetry.space_group_name_H-M   'P 1'
#
loop_
_entity.id
_entity.type
_entity.pdbx_description
1 polymer ?
#
loop_
_entity_poly.entity_id
_entity_poly.type
_entity_poly.pdbx_seq_one_letter_code
_entity_poly.pdbx_strand_id
1 'polypeptide(L)'
;VLSSMVPTLVKQMSNAYPILKKNSKLIKANILQEEEQFASTLVQGMGLLKEEVKNLKGKTIKGELIFRLYDTYGFPPDMTADFARENNLKVDLKGYEEAMTKQKERGREASTFGSVIPESLNLKGSTKFVGYEKDEVKAKIVELVSLSDGKAQEKIKKNQEVVVILDKTSFYAESGGQVGDTGVLIGNKFEFEIKDTQKIGDHVGHVGSLSKGSASKGDSVVAKINQQARSKTVLNHSATHLLNSALRTVLGDHVEQRGSLVNEDKLRFDFVHKKQVSKEEIKQIEAIVNSEIRANSETITETMPIKEAEKKGALAFFGDKYGEQVRVLSMGGDFSV
;
A
#
# COMPACT_ATOMS: atom_id res chain seq x y z
N VAL A 1 -2.48 -20.47 -25.92
CA VAL A 1 -3.63 -20.21 -26.84
C VAL A 1 -3.80 -18.71 -27.08
N LEU A 2 -4.01 -17.87 -26.05
CA LEU A 2 -4.17 -16.43 -26.20
C LEU A 2 -2.90 -15.75 -26.72
N SER A 3 -1.73 -16.16 -26.26
CA SER A 3 -0.45 -15.65 -26.70
C SER A 3 -0.21 -15.83 -28.22
N SER A 4 -0.75 -16.91 -28.79
CA SER A 4 -0.66 -17.16 -30.25
C SER A 4 -1.60 -16.26 -31.08
N MET A 5 -2.60 -15.62 -30.48
CA MET A 5 -3.52 -14.69 -31.14
C MET A 5 -2.95 -13.25 -31.24
N VAL A 6 -1.94 -12.92 -30.44
CA VAL A 6 -1.34 -11.56 -30.39
C VAL A 6 -0.89 -11.06 -31.77
N PRO A 7 -0.17 -11.84 -32.61
CA PRO A 7 0.22 -11.37 -33.94
C PRO A 7 -0.95 -10.98 -34.84
N THR A 8 -2.04 -11.76 -34.78
CA THR A 8 -3.27 -11.51 -35.55
C THR A 8 -3.94 -10.21 -35.08
N LEU A 9 -4.07 -10.02 -33.77
CA LEU A 9 -4.61 -8.80 -33.18
C LEU A 9 -3.79 -7.56 -33.57
N VAL A 10 -2.47 -7.66 -33.47
CA VAL A 10 -1.55 -6.57 -33.88
C VAL A 10 -1.74 -6.24 -35.35
N LYS A 11 -1.83 -7.24 -36.24
CA LYS A 11 -2.06 -7.02 -37.65
C LYS A 11 -3.36 -6.28 -37.96
N GLN A 12 -4.43 -6.58 -37.22
CA GLN A 12 -5.75 -5.97 -37.45
C GLN A 12 -5.90 -4.59 -36.80
N MET A 13 -5.31 -4.37 -35.62
CA MET A 13 -5.59 -3.18 -34.82
C MET A 13 -4.45 -2.17 -34.74
N SER A 14 -3.24 -2.49 -35.22
CA SER A 14 -2.08 -1.60 -35.07
C SER A 14 -2.18 -0.26 -35.79
N ASN A 15 -3.04 -0.14 -36.80
CA ASN A 15 -3.30 1.15 -37.49
C ASN A 15 -4.04 2.12 -36.55
N ALA A 16 -5.01 1.65 -35.80
CA ALA A 16 -5.74 2.45 -34.80
C ALA A 16 -4.96 2.61 -33.51
N TYR A 17 -4.16 1.60 -33.13
CA TYR A 17 -3.40 1.54 -31.88
C TYR A 17 -1.92 1.20 -32.15
N PRO A 18 -1.09 2.16 -32.59
CA PRO A 18 0.32 1.92 -32.97
C PRO A 18 1.17 1.31 -31.84
N ILE A 19 0.81 1.56 -30.57
CA ILE A 19 1.47 1.03 -29.40
C ILE A 19 1.45 -0.51 -29.35
N LEU A 20 0.44 -1.15 -29.93
CA LEU A 20 0.35 -2.62 -30.02
C LEU A 20 1.50 -3.19 -30.85
N LYS A 21 1.87 -2.51 -31.95
CA LYS A 21 3.00 -2.93 -32.80
C LYS A 21 4.33 -2.79 -32.05
N LYS A 22 4.52 -1.65 -31.34
CA LYS A 22 5.71 -1.38 -30.53
C LYS A 22 5.92 -2.43 -29.45
N ASN A 23 4.84 -2.80 -28.75
CA ASN A 23 4.89 -3.68 -27.57
C ASN A 23 4.51 -5.13 -27.87
N SER A 24 4.34 -5.54 -29.12
CA SER A 24 3.87 -6.86 -29.53
C SER A 24 4.62 -8.03 -28.87
N LYS A 25 5.95 -7.97 -28.86
CA LYS A 25 6.80 -9.00 -28.23
C LYS A 25 6.56 -9.10 -26.72
N LEU A 26 6.48 -7.95 -26.05
CA LEU A 26 6.24 -7.87 -24.61
C LEU A 26 4.85 -8.41 -24.24
N ILE A 27 3.82 -7.99 -24.97
CA ILE A 27 2.43 -8.44 -24.80
C ILE A 27 2.36 -9.97 -24.94
N LYS A 28 2.93 -10.53 -26.03
CA LYS A 28 2.95 -11.97 -26.27
C LYS A 28 3.66 -12.73 -25.14
N ALA A 29 4.82 -12.22 -24.70
CA ALA A 29 5.58 -12.86 -23.61
C ALA A 29 4.82 -12.84 -22.28
N ASN A 30 4.17 -11.73 -21.94
CA ASN A 30 3.38 -11.63 -20.72
C ASN A 30 2.17 -12.56 -20.74
N ILE A 31 1.41 -12.58 -21.85
CA ILE A 31 0.27 -13.48 -21.99
C ILE A 31 0.72 -14.97 -21.93
N LEU A 32 1.83 -15.33 -22.57
CA LEU A 32 2.36 -16.69 -22.52
C LEU A 32 2.70 -17.09 -21.08
N GLN A 33 3.35 -16.21 -20.35
CA GLN A 33 3.69 -16.44 -18.94
C GLN A 33 2.44 -16.67 -18.08
N GLU A 34 1.40 -15.85 -18.25
CA GLU A 34 0.12 -16.02 -17.56
C GLU A 34 -0.55 -17.35 -17.93
N GLU A 35 -0.50 -17.76 -19.21
CA GLU A 35 -1.01 -19.06 -19.64
C GLU A 35 -0.26 -20.23 -18.96
N GLU A 36 1.07 -20.15 -18.88
CA GLU A 36 1.91 -21.18 -18.24
C GLU A 36 1.66 -21.23 -16.73
N GLN A 37 1.56 -20.07 -16.06
CA GLN A 37 1.25 -19.97 -14.65
C GLN A 37 -0.16 -20.55 -14.36
N PHE A 38 -1.13 -20.19 -15.18
CA PHE A 38 -2.50 -20.71 -15.04
C PHE A 38 -2.56 -22.23 -15.26
N ALA A 39 -1.84 -22.75 -16.24
CA ALA A 39 -1.75 -24.18 -16.46
C ALA A 39 -1.16 -24.93 -15.24
N SER A 40 -0.10 -24.37 -14.64
CA SER A 40 0.48 -24.89 -13.39
C SER A 40 -0.53 -24.90 -12.24
N THR A 41 -1.24 -23.77 -12.07
CA THR A 41 -2.31 -23.60 -11.07
C THR A 41 -3.42 -24.65 -11.25
N LEU A 42 -3.85 -24.89 -12.49
CA LEU A 42 -4.87 -25.89 -12.80
C LEU A 42 -4.41 -27.30 -12.41
N VAL A 43 -3.18 -27.67 -12.73
CA VAL A 43 -2.61 -29.00 -12.40
C VAL A 43 -2.58 -29.19 -10.88
N GLN A 44 -2.09 -28.21 -10.15
CA GLN A 44 -2.00 -28.26 -8.67
C GLN A 44 -3.39 -28.27 -8.02
N GLY A 45 -4.26 -27.34 -8.40
CA GLY A 45 -5.61 -27.22 -7.86
C GLY A 45 -6.46 -28.47 -8.14
N MET A 46 -6.37 -29.02 -9.35
CA MET A 46 -7.05 -30.27 -9.71
C MET A 46 -6.52 -31.47 -8.91
N GLY A 47 -5.21 -31.53 -8.67
CA GLY A 47 -4.59 -32.56 -7.83
C GLY A 47 -5.14 -32.53 -6.41
N LEU A 48 -5.16 -31.36 -5.78
CA LEU A 48 -5.71 -31.14 -4.43
C LEU A 48 -7.21 -31.45 -4.37
N LEU A 49 -7.99 -31.00 -5.36
CA LEU A 49 -9.42 -31.26 -5.44
C LEU A 49 -9.70 -32.78 -5.51
N LYS A 50 -8.97 -33.51 -6.34
CA LYS A 50 -9.11 -34.99 -6.47
C LYS A 50 -8.76 -35.70 -5.16
N GLU A 51 -7.74 -35.24 -4.45
CA GLU A 51 -7.34 -35.80 -3.16
C GLU A 51 -8.41 -35.57 -2.07
N GLU A 52 -8.91 -34.37 -1.96
CA GLU A 52 -9.95 -34.01 -0.99
C GLU A 52 -11.27 -34.75 -1.27
N VAL A 53 -11.62 -34.90 -2.55
CA VAL A 53 -12.84 -35.63 -2.95
C VAL A 53 -12.76 -37.12 -2.65
N LYS A 54 -11.58 -37.76 -2.69
CA LYS A 54 -11.41 -39.18 -2.26
C LYS A 54 -11.79 -39.38 -0.79
N ASN A 55 -11.57 -38.36 0.05
CA ASN A 55 -11.85 -38.39 1.49
C ASN A 55 -13.24 -37.79 1.83
N LEU A 56 -14.04 -37.42 0.84
CA LEU A 56 -15.31 -36.76 1.01
C LEU A 56 -16.36 -37.65 1.65
N LYS A 57 -16.89 -37.28 2.80
CA LYS A 57 -18.05 -37.93 3.42
C LYS A 57 -19.31 -37.32 2.84
N GLY A 58 -19.90 -37.98 1.83
CA GLY A 58 -21.11 -37.51 1.16
C GLY A 58 -20.90 -37.13 -0.32
N LYS A 59 -21.80 -36.34 -0.91
CA LYS A 59 -21.80 -35.99 -2.33
C LYS A 59 -21.66 -34.44 -2.55
N THR A 60 -21.31 -33.67 -1.54
CA THR A 60 -21.25 -32.20 -1.67
C THR A 60 -19.86 -31.69 -1.29
N ILE A 61 -19.20 -31.01 -2.23
CA ILE A 61 -17.95 -30.31 -2.02
C ILE A 61 -18.27 -29.05 -1.20
N LYS A 62 -17.66 -28.92 -0.02
CA LYS A 62 -17.91 -27.82 0.91
C LYS A 62 -17.42 -26.47 0.37
N GLY A 63 -18.15 -25.40 0.65
CA GLY A 63 -17.78 -24.04 0.25
C GLY A 63 -16.43 -23.57 0.77
N GLU A 64 -16.02 -23.98 1.98
CA GLU A 64 -14.70 -23.70 2.54
C GLU A 64 -13.54 -24.31 1.70
N LEU A 65 -13.74 -25.51 1.13
CA LEU A 65 -12.75 -26.11 0.25
C LEU A 65 -12.65 -25.36 -1.07
N ILE A 66 -13.79 -24.97 -1.67
CA ILE A 66 -13.85 -24.16 -2.89
C ILE A 66 -13.14 -22.83 -2.66
N PHE A 67 -13.41 -22.18 -1.52
CA PHE A 67 -12.76 -20.93 -1.13
C PHE A 67 -11.25 -21.09 -0.97
N ARG A 68 -10.78 -22.13 -0.27
CA ARG A 68 -9.35 -22.41 -0.08
C ARG A 68 -8.63 -22.64 -1.42
N LEU A 69 -9.23 -23.41 -2.32
CA LEU A 69 -8.70 -23.64 -3.66
C LEU A 69 -8.58 -22.33 -4.46
N TYR A 70 -9.56 -21.44 -4.35
CA TYR A 70 -9.55 -20.15 -5.01
C TYR A 70 -8.56 -19.17 -4.36
N ASP A 71 -8.66 -18.96 -3.04
CA ASP A 71 -7.91 -17.93 -2.31
C ASP A 71 -6.41 -18.24 -2.19
N THR A 72 -6.08 -19.52 -1.92
CA THR A 72 -4.69 -19.92 -1.65
C THR A 72 -3.97 -20.38 -2.92
N TYR A 73 -4.68 -21.08 -3.81
CA TYR A 73 -4.08 -21.71 -4.99
C TYR A 73 -4.49 -21.05 -6.30
N GLY A 74 -5.41 -20.08 -6.29
CA GLY A 74 -5.89 -19.40 -7.50
C GLY A 74 -6.73 -20.31 -8.42
N PHE A 75 -7.22 -21.47 -7.93
CA PHE A 75 -8.02 -22.41 -8.71
C PHE A 75 -9.46 -21.91 -8.82
N PRO A 76 -9.98 -21.65 -10.04
CA PRO A 76 -11.29 -21.02 -10.21
C PRO A 76 -12.46 -21.87 -9.70
N PRO A 77 -13.49 -21.27 -9.06
CA PRO A 77 -14.65 -22.00 -8.54
C PRO A 77 -15.47 -22.71 -9.61
N ASP A 78 -15.54 -22.17 -10.82
CA ASP A 78 -16.21 -22.76 -11.98
C ASP A 78 -15.55 -24.09 -12.41
N MET A 79 -14.22 -24.18 -12.35
CA MET A 79 -13.49 -25.42 -12.58
C MET A 79 -13.82 -26.49 -11.52
N THR A 80 -14.01 -26.07 -10.25
CA THR A 80 -14.49 -26.98 -9.19
C THR A 80 -15.92 -27.45 -9.47
N ALA A 81 -16.77 -26.56 -9.98
CA ALA A 81 -18.15 -26.90 -10.33
C ALA A 81 -18.21 -27.87 -11.53
N ASP A 82 -17.36 -27.67 -12.54
CA ASP A 82 -17.26 -28.57 -13.69
C ASP A 82 -16.79 -29.96 -13.28
N PHE A 83 -15.71 -30.03 -12.48
CA PHE A 83 -15.25 -31.30 -11.92
C PHE A 83 -16.34 -32.00 -11.10
N ALA A 84 -17.08 -31.27 -10.28
CA ALA A 84 -18.18 -31.85 -9.50
C ALA A 84 -19.29 -32.42 -10.39
N ARG A 85 -19.66 -31.70 -11.47
CA ARG A 85 -20.65 -32.17 -12.47
C ARG A 85 -20.24 -33.45 -13.13
N GLU A 86 -18.97 -33.56 -13.57
CA GLU A 86 -18.41 -34.73 -14.20
C GLU A 86 -18.37 -35.98 -13.27
N ASN A 87 -18.25 -35.75 -11.96
CA ASN A 87 -18.16 -36.78 -10.94
C ASN A 87 -19.47 -37.04 -10.17
N ASN A 88 -20.62 -36.49 -10.64
CA ASN A 88 -21.92 -36.57 -9.98
C ASN A 88 -21.91 -36.09 -8.53
N LEU A 89 -21.13 -35.00 -8.25
CA LEU A 89 -21.06 -34.31 -6.98
C LEU A 89 -21.82 -32.98 -7.04
N LYS A 90 -22.16 -32.45 -5.89
CA LYS A 90 -22.73 -31.12 -5.73
C LYS A 90 -21.66 -30.17 -5.18
N VAL A 91 -21.86 -28.88 -5.39
CA VAL A 91 -21.01 -27.81 -4.85
C VAL A 91 -21.81 -26.93 -3.90
N ASP A 92 -21.21 -26.53 -2.78
CA ASP A 92 -21.80 -25.60 -1.83
C ASP A 92 -21.35 -24.17 -2.16
N LEU A 93 -21.98 -23.57 -3.17
CA LEU A 93 -21.69 -22.19 -3.59
C LEU A 93 -22.06 -21.19 -2.50
N LYS A 94 -23.11 -21.45 -1.71
CA LYS A 94 -23.49 -20.55 -0.62
C LYS A 94 -22.42 -20.46 0.45
N GLY A 95 -21.87 -21.60 0.89
CA GLY A 95 -20.74 -21.61 1.82
C GLY A 95 -19.47 -20.95 1.27
N TYR A 96 -19.25 -21.03 -0.06
CA TYR A 96 -18.17 -20.30 -0.72
C TYR A 96 -18.39 -18.76 -0.64
N GLU A 97 -19.58 -18.27 -0.96
CA GLU A 97 -19.93 -16.85 -0.88
C GLU A 97 -19.82 -16.29 0.56
N GLU A 98 -20.24 -17.07 1.54
CA GLU A 98 -20.10 -16.73 2.96
C GLU A 98 -18.61 -16.61 3.36
N ALA A 99 -17.75 -17.53 2.91
CA ALA A 99 -16.30 -17.48 3.17
C ALA A 99 -15.64 -16.26 2.50
N MET A 100 -16.02 -15.96 1.25
CA MET A 100 -15.57 -14.76 0.52
C MET A 100 -15.98 -13.46 1.23
N THR A 101 -17.21 -13.41 1.73
CA THR A 101 -17.71 -12.24 2.46
C THR A 101 -16.92 -12.01 3.74
N LYS A 102 -16.69 -13.05 4.53
CA LYS A 102 -15.86 -12.98 5.74
C LYS A 102 -14.43 -12.49 5.45
N GLN A 103 -13.84 -12.91 4.34
CA GLN A 103 -12.50 -12.44 3.95
C GLN A 103 -12.52 -10.95 3.58
N LYS A 104 -13.52 -10.51 2.78
CA LYS A 104 -13.69 -9.09 2.43
C LYS A 104 -13.91 -8.21 3.67
N GLU A 105 -14.68 -8.70 4.65
CA GLU A 105 -14.89 -8.00 5.92
C GLU A 105 -13.58 -7.86 6.72
N ARG A 106 -12.79 -8.93 6.86
CA ARG A 106 -11.45 -8.86 7.49
C ARG A 106 -10.52 -7.88 6.77
N GLY A 107 -10.54 -7.87 5.43
CA GLY A 107 -9.77 -6.92 4.63
C GLY A 107 -10.24 -5.46 4.85
N ARG A 108 -11.55 -5.25 5.00
CA ARG A 108 -12.11 -3.93 5.32
C ARG A 108 -11.79 -3.49 6.75
N GLU A 109 -11.91 -4.37 7.73
CA GLU A 109 -11.53 -4.07 9.13
C GLU A 109 -10.06 -3.69 9.26
N ALA A 110 -9.17 -4.29 8.49
CA ALA A 110 -7.77 -3.94 8.43
C ALA A 110 -7.50 -2.59 7.71
N SER A 111 -8.44 -2.08 6.92
CA SER A 111 -8.33 -0.85 6.12
C SER A 111 -9.24 0.31 6.62
N THR A 112 -9.84 0.19 7.80
CA THR A 112 -11.03 0.95 8.23
C THR A 112 -10.78 2.42 8.58
N PHE A 113 -9.53 2.89 8.64
CA PHE A 113 -9.27 4.29 9.02
C PHE A 113 -9.49 5.31 7.88
N GLY A 114 -9.39 4.92 6.61
CA GLY A 114 -9.53 5.83 5.46
C GLY A 114 -10.96 6.19 5.05
N SER A 115 -11.99 5.47 5.53
CA SER A 115 -13.37 5.61 5.03
C SER A 115 -14.36 6.30 5.98
N VAL A 116 -13.95 6.61 7.22
CA VAL A 116 -14.87 7.12 8.26
C VAL A 116 -14.99 8.64 8.27
N ILE A 117 -14.05 9.36 7.65
CA ILE A 117 -14.12 10.82 7.62
C ILE A 117 -14.85 11.22 6.33
N PRO A 118 -16.06 11.80 6.42
CA PRO A 118 -16.78 12.23 5.24
C PRO A 118 -15.98 13.31 4.50
N GLU A 119 -15.81 13.17 3.19
CA GLU A 119 -15.30 14.25 2.30
C GLU A 119 -16.16 15.53 2.39
N SER A 120 -17.34 15.43 2.97
CA SER A 120 -18.28 16.55 3.20
C SER A 120 -17.94 17.48 4.37
N LEU A 121 -16.87 17.21 5.14
CA LEU A 121 -16.36 18.16 6.13
C LEU A 121 -15.82 19.38 5.41
N ASN A 122 -16.62 20.45 5.41
CA ASN A 122 -16.31 21.71 4.74
C ASN A 122 -15.28 22.50 5.61
N LEU A 123 -14.06 21.94 5.72
CA LEU A 123 -12.98 22.55 6.48
C LEU A 123 -12.41 23.72 5.68
N LYS A 124 -12.33 24.89 6.31
CA LYS A 124 -11.71 26.07 5.70
C LYS A 124 -10.20 26.12 6.01
N GLY A 125 -9.40 26.46 5.00
CA GLY A 125 -7.94 26.58 5.16
C GLY A 125 -7.20 25.27 4.92
N SER A 126 -6.05 25.13 5.53
CA SER A 126 -5.17 23.95 5.43
C SER A 126 -4.34 23.78 6.70
N THR A 127 -3.85 22.59 6.97
CA THR A 127 -2.89 22.32 8.04
C THR A 127 -1.47 22.58 7.53
N LYS A 128 -0.73 23.48 8.19
CA LYS A 128 0.68 23.70 7.87
C LYS A 128 1.56 22.58 8.44
N PHE A 129 2.20 21.81 7.58
CA PHE A 129 3.17 20.80 8.00
C PHE A 129 4.56 21.41 8.26
N VAL A 130 5.13 21.13 9.43
CA VAL A 130 6.46 21.60 9.86
C VAL A 130 7.38 20.47 10.32
N GLY A 131 6.98 19.21 10.12
CA GLY A 131 7.62 18.02 10.66
C GLY A 131 8.94 17.62 9.97
N TYR A 132 9.41 18.36 8.96
CA TYR A 132 10.78 18.18 8.43
C TYR A 132 11.83 18.86 9.31
N GLU A 133 11.42 19.88 10.08
CA GLU A 133 12.34 20.70 10.88
C GLU A 133 12.13 20.54 12.39
N LYS A 134 10.92 20.12 12.81
CA LYS A 134 10.51 20.14 14.22
C LYS A 134 9.74 18.89 14.60
N ASP A 135 10.18 18.23 15.67
CA ASP A 135 9.49 17.08 16.24
C ASP A 135 8.31 17.45 17.14
N GLU A 136 8.26 18.73 17.57
CA GLU A 136 7.15 19.29 18.33
C GLU A 136 6.78 20.70 17.87
N VAL A 137 5.50 21.04 17.97
CA VAL A 137 5.01 22.38 17.62
C VAL A 137 3.83 22.79 18.50
N LYS A 138 3.79 24.07 18.87
CA LYS A 138 2.59 24.68 19.49
C LYS A 138 1.56 24.93 18.41
N ALA A 139 0.35 24.41 18.56
CA ALA A 139 -0.73 24.47 17.58
C ALA A 139 -2.07 24.77 18.26
N LYS A 140 -3.10 25.04 17.45
CA LYS A 140 -4.49 25.18 17.90
C LYS A 140 -5.36 24.11 17.29
N ILE A 141 -6.32 23.59 18.06
CA ILE A 141 -7.36 22.70 17.57
C ILE A 141 -8.33 23.49 16.69
N VAL A 142 -8.36 23.16 15.40
CA VAL A 142 -9.25 23.79 14.41
C VAL A 142 -10.59 23.08 14.37
N GLU A 143 -10.56 21.73 14.45
CA GLU A 143 -11.79 20.93 14.41
C GLU A 143 -11.59 19.62 15.19
N LEU A 144 -12.71 19.10 15.69
CA LEU A 144 -12.82 17.81 16.35
C LEU A 144 -13.90 16.99 15.62
N VAL A 145 -13.57 15.80 15.16
CA VAL A 145 -14.50 14.96 14.37
C VAL A 145 -14.65 13.61 15.02
N SER A 146 -15.85 13.19 15.31
CA SER A 146 -16.15 11.85 15.85
C SER A 146 -15.90 10.78 14.80
N LEU A 147 -15.19 9.72 15.15
CA LEU A 147 -14.99 8.56 14.28
C LEU A 147 -16.25 7.69 14.14
N SER A 148 -17.18 7.75 15.10
CA SER A 148 -18.37 6.89 15.09
C SER A 148 -19.42 7.32 14.08
N ASP A 149 -19.54 8.64 13.83
CA ASP A 149 -20.61 9.20 12.97
C ASP A 149 -20.11 10.29 12.00
N GLY A 150 -18.80 10.58 11.99
CA GLY A 150 -18.19 11.57 11.11
C GLY A 150 -18.59 13.03 11.37
N LYS A 151 -19.23 13.33 12.52
CA LYS A 151 -19.71 14.68 12.82
C LYS A 151 -18.72 15.51 13.58
N ALA A 152 -18.70 16.81 13.25
CA ALA A 152 -17.97 17.81 14.00
C ALA A 152 -18.51 17.95 15.43
N GLN A 153 -17.60 18.14 16.40
CA GLN A 153 -17.91 18.29 17.82
C GLN A 153 -17.19 19.51 18.40
N GLU A 154 -17.83 20.20 19.33
CA GLU A 154 -17.20 21.31 20.04
C GLU A 154 -16.28 20.85 21.18
N LYS A 155 -16.53 19.65 21.73
CA LYS A 155 -15.79 19.10 22.86
C LYS A 155 -15.78 17.59 22.85
N ILE A 156 -14.65 17.01 23.24
CA ILE A 156 -14.47 15.56 23.39
C ILE A 156 -14.19 15.18 24.84
N LYS A 157 -14.57 13.94 25.19
CA LYS A 157 -14.41 13.33 26.51
C LYS A 157 -13.52 12.09 26.43
N LYS A 158 -13.08 11.61 27.58
CA LYS A 158 -12.27 10.39 27.70
C LYS A 158 -12.96 9.18 27.03
N ASN A 159 -12.15 8.30 26.44
CA ASN A 159 -12.56 7.07 25.75
C ASN A 159 -13.39 7.26 24.46
N GLN A 160 -13.42 8.46 23.91
CA GLN A 160 -14.02 8.71 22.62
C GLN A 160 -12.91 8.73 21.56
N GLU A 161 -13.04 7.90 20.52
CA GLU A 161 -12.14 7.95 19.36
C GLU A 161 -12.57 9.06 18.41
N VAL A 162 -11.63 9.94 18.13
CA VAL A 162 -11.87 11.15 17.34
C VAL A 162 -10.69 11.48 16.45
N VAL A 163 -10.94 12.33 15.47
CA VAL A 163 -9.93 12.98 14.66
C VAL A 163 -9.79 14.42 15.13
N VAL A 164 -8.59 14.82 15.49
CA VAL A 164 -8.23 16.21 15.84
C VAL A 164 -7.54 16.84 14.63
N ILE A 165 -8.05 17.98 14.17
CA ILE A 165 -7.44 18.77 13.11
C ILE A 165 -6.78 20.01 13.73
N LEU A 166 -5.53 20.25 13.35
CA LEU A 166 -4.72 21.36 13.86
C LEU A 166 -4.45 22.38 12.75
N ASP A 167 -4.19 23.64 13.14
CA ASP A 167 -3.74 24.70 12.23
C ASP A 167 -2.34 24.42 11.65
N LYS A 168 -1.48 23.77 12.44
CA LYS A 168 -0.15 23.30 12.03
C LYS A 168 0.26 22.07 12.81
N THR A 169 1.13 21.23 12.22
CA THR A 169 1.54 19.97 12.81
C THR A 169 2.96 19.56 12.44
N SER A 170 3.62 18.82 13.35
CA SER A 170 4.85 18.09 13.09
C SER A 170 4.60 16.64 12.66
N PHE A 171 3.35 16.16 12.73
CA PHE A 171 2.97 14.80 12.40
C PHE A 171 2.89 14.60 10.88
N TYR A 172 3.63 13.62 10.36
CA TYR A 172 3.54 13.18 8.97
C TYR A 172 2.25 12.36 8.78
N ALA A 173 1.41 12.81 7.86
CA ALA A 173 0.24 12.04 7.48
C ALA A 173 0.63 10.89 6.55
N GLU A 174 -0.02 9.73 6.69
CA GLU A 174 0.20 8.56 5.83
C GLU A 174 0.24 8.96 4.36
N SER A 175 1.35 8.66 3.70
CA SER A 175 1.56 8.96 2.29
C SER A 175 2.74 8.18 1.74
N GLY A 176 2.71 7.85 0.44
CA GLY A 176 3.82 7.19 -0.25
C GLY A 176 4.22 5.83 0.33
N GLY A 177 3.29 5.12 0.97
CA GLY A 177 3.55 3.85 1.64
C GLY A 177 4.12 3.97 3.05
N GLN A 178 4.51 5.17 3.50
CA GLN A 178 4.89 5.40 4.89
C GLN A 178 3.65 5.62 5.75
N VAL A 179 3.57 4.91 6.88
CA VAL A 179 2.50 5.07 7.87
C VAL A 179 2.49 6.47 8.48
N GLY A 180 1.32 6.89 8.98
CA GLY A 180 1.18 8.13 9.74
C GLY A 180 1.94 8.09 11.05
N ASP A 181 2.37 9.26 11.52
CA ASP A 181 3.03 9.36 12.81
C ASP A 181 2.09 9.12 13.97
N THR A 182 2.67 8.59 15.04
CA THR A 182 2.05 8.48 16.36
C THR A 182 2.64 9.49 17.33
N GLY A 183 1.99 9.73 18.46
CA GLY A 183 2.48 10.65 19.48
C GLY A 183 1.38 11.19 20.38
N VAL A 184 1.54 12.44 20.85
CA VAL A 184 0.62 13.03 21.83
C VAL A 184 0.33 14.50 21.52
N LEU A 185 -0.89 14.95 21.84
CA LEU A 185 -1.23 16.36 21.97
C LEU A 185 -1.37 16.67 23.45
N ILE A 186 -0.58 17.61 23.92
CA ILE A 186 -0.56 18.03 25.33
C ILE A 186 -1.22 19.40 25.42
N GLY A 187 -2.41 19.45 26.01
CA GLY A 187 -3.10 20.70 26.35
C GLY A 187 -2.91 21.08 27.81
N ASN A 188 -3.49 22.19 28.25
CA ASN A 188 -3.33 22.69 29.63
C ASN A 188 -3.83 21.71 30.70
N LYS A 189 -4.95 20.99 30.44
CA LYS A 189 -5.58 20.06 31.40
C LYS A 189 -5.97 18.73 30.74
N PHE A 190 -5.42 18.40 29.58
CA PHE A 190 -5.73 17.18 28.87
C PHE A 190 -4.50 16.64 28.13
N GLU A 191 -4.55 15.38 27.82
CA GLU A 191 -3.60 14.66 27.01
C GLU A 191 -4.37 13.76 26.04
N PHE A 192 -4.03 13.87 24.75
CA PHE A 192 -4.64 13.11 23.67
C PHE A 192 -3.57 12.25 23.02
N GLU A 193 -3.79 10.94 23.01
CA GLU A 193 -2.91 9.96 22.40
C GLU A 193 -3.27 9.83 20.92
N ILE A 194 -2.28 10.04 20.04
CA ILE A 194 -2.41 9.87 18.60
C ILE A 194 -1.91 8.48 18.22
N LYS A 195 -2.80 7.70 17.65
CA LYS A 195 -2.53 6.32 17.18
C LYS A 195 -2.19 6.29 15.70
N ASP A 196 -2.65 7.30 14.93
CA ASP A 196 -2.43 7.39 13.49
C ASP A 196 -2.62 8.83 13.01
N THR A 197 -2.02 9.15 11.87
CA THR A 197 -2.13 10.47 11.24
C THR A 197 -2.44 10.32 9.76
N GLN A 198 -3.58 10.87 9.33
CA GLN A 198 -4.13 10.70 8.00
C GLN A 198 -4.30 12.03 7.26
N LYS A 199 -4.20 11.99 5.94
CA LYS A 199 -4.47 13.15 5.08
C LYS A 199 -5.97 13.29 4.83
N ILE A 200 -6.53 14.49 5.04
CA ILE A 200 -7.94 14.82 4.85
C ILE A 200 -8.04 16.07 3.99
N GLY A 201 -8.10 15.89 2.66
CA GLY A 201 -7.99 17.02 1.73
C GLY A 201 -6.68 17.78 1.95
N ASP A 202 -6.79 19.09 2.25
CA ASP A 202 -5.63 19.97 2.55
C ASP A 202 -5.26 19.98 4.05
N HIS A 203 -5.91 19.16 4.87
CA HIS A 203 -5.69 19.06 6.30
C HIS A 203 -5.00 17.75 6.69
N VAL A 204 -4.46 17.75 7.91
CA VAL A 204 -3.91 16.58 8.58
C VAL A 204 -4.79 16.25 9.78
N GLY A 205 -5.34 15.03 9.77
CA GLY A 205 -6.18 14.49 10.84
C GLY A 205 -5.38 13.60 11.78
N HIS A 206 -5.39 13.91 13.06
CA HIS A 206 -4.72 13.15 14.12
C HIS A 206 -5.76 12.24 14.77
N VAL A 207 -5.67 10.95 14.49
CA VAL A 207 -6.62 9.91 14.94
C VAL A 207 -6.19 9.40 16.32
N GLY A 208 -7.12 9.40 17.27
CA GLY A 208 -6.79 8.90 18.61
C GLY A 208 -7.88 9.13 19.64
N SER A 209 -7.48 9.17 20.91
CA SER A 209 -8.39 9.35 22.03
C SER A 209 -7.75 10.10 23.20
N LEU A 210 -8.58 10.71 24.04
CA LEU A 210 -8.11 11.36 25.27
C LEU A 210 -7.68 10.30 26.30
N SER A 211 -6.42 10.39 26.74
CA SER A 211 -5.93 9.66 27.92
C SER A 211 -6.35 10.35 29.22
N LYS A 212 -6.39 11.70 29.20
CA LYS A 212 -6.75 12.53 30.37
C LYS A 212 -7.56 13.76 29.96
N GLY A 213 -8.46 14.19 30.85
CA GLY A 213 -9.15 15.46 30.75
C GLY A 213 -10.24 15.54 29.69
N SER A 214 -10.40 16.73 29.10
CA SER A 214 -11.31 17.01 28.00
C SER A 214 -10.72 18.11 27.14
N ALA A 215 -10.86 17.99 25.82
CA ALA A 215 -10.40 18.97 24.85
C ALA A 215 -11.57 19.63 24.12
N SER A 216 -11.41 20.87 23.73
CA SER A 216 -12.40 21.65 23.01
C SER A 216 -11.77 22.28 21.76
N LYS A 217 -12.61 22.56 20.78
CA LYS A 217 -12.22 23.37 19.62
C LYS A 217 -11.68 24.72 20.07
N GLY A 218 -10.57 25.16 19.48
CA GLY A 218 -9.86 26.38 19.83
C GLY A 218 -8.80 26.23 20.92
N ASP A 219 -8.72 25.10 21.60
CA ASP A 219 -7.69 24.83 22.61
C ASP A 219 -6.29 24.86 21.98
N SER A 220 -5.34 25.41 22.76
CA SER A 220 -3.91 25.39 22.42
C SER A 220 -3.27 24.08 22.91
N VAL A 221 -2.47 23.47 22.05
CA VAL A 221 -1.77 22.20 22.33
C VAL A 221 -0.30 22.29 21.93
N VAL A 222 0.50 21.45 22.55
CA VAL A 222 1.81 21.06 22.04
C VAL A 222 1.63 19.71 21.37
N ALA A 223 1.81 19.68 20.05
CA ALA A 223 1.77 18.48 19.23
C ALA A 223 3.19 17.89 19.18
N LYS A 224 3.38 16.69 19.75
CA LYS A 224 4.68 16.04 19.92
C LYS A 224 4.64 14.64 19.35
N ILE A 225 5.47 14.35 18.32
CA ILE A 225 5.57 13.04 17.70
C ILE A 225 6.30 12.03 18.60
N ASN A 226 6.05 10.74 18.35
CA ASN A 226 6.89 9.66 18.85
C ASN A 226 8.19 9.63 18.02
N GLN A 227 9.21 10.33 18.49
CA GLN A 227 10.48 10.49 17.80
C GLN A 227 11.20 9.15 17.57
N GLN A 228 11.05 8.20 18.50
CA GLN A 228 11.67 6.87 18.35
C GLN A 228 11.05 6.10 17.18
N ALA A 229 9.73 6.07 17.08
CA ALA A 229 9.02 5.44 15.97
C ALA A 229 9.35 6.14 14.63
N ARG A 230 9.29 7.49 14.60
CA ARG A 230 9.64 8.28 13.40
C ARG A 230 11.06 7.99 12.92
N SER A 231 12.06 7.99 13.80
CA SER A 231 13.45 7.74 13.42
C SER A 231 13.63 6.37 12.77
N LYS A 232 13.03 5.33 13.32
CA LYS A 232 13.07 3.98 12.72
C LYS A 232 12.34 3.93 11.38
N THR A 233 11.16 4.56 11.29
CA THR A 233 10.38 4.64 10.04
C THR A 233 11.16 5.34 8.93
N VAL A 234 11.85 6.44 9.22
CA VAL A 234 12.71 7.16 8.26
C VAL A 234 13.85 6.29 7.75
N LEU A 235 14.49 5.50 8.62
CA LEU A 235 15.54 4.55 8.21
C LEU A 235 14.99 3.48 7.27
N ASN A 236 13.83 2.91 7.59
CA ASN A 236 13.16 1.92 6.73
C ASN A 236 12.70 2.53 5.40
N HIS A 237 12.28 3.80 5.39
CA HIS A 237 11.92 4.51 4.16
C HIS A 237 13.13 4.69 3.25
N SER A 238 14.26 5.15 3.79
CA SER A 238 15.52 5.25 3.05
C SER A 238 15.96 3.88 2.51
N ALA A 239 15.88 2.84 3.34
CA ALA A 239 16.20 1.46 2.91
C ALA A 239 15.28 0.98 1.78
N THR A 240 14.02 1.43 1.73
CA THR A 240 13.09 1.10 0.62
C THR A 240 13.58 1.67 -0.71
N HIS A 241 14.09 2.89 -0.74
CA HIS A 241 14.65 3.49 -1.94
C HIS A 241 15.92 2.77 -2.39
N LEU A 242 16.83 2.46 -1.46
CA LEU A 242 18.04 1.67 -1.76
C LEU A 242 17.68 0.28 -2.29
N LEU A 243 16.66 -0.37 -1.70
CA LEU A 243 16.16 -1.66 -2.16
C LEU A 243 15.62 -1.59 -3.59
N ASN A 244 14.84 -0.57 -3.93
CA ASN A 244 14.32 -0.41 -5.29
C ASN A 244 15.46 -0.28 -6.31
N SER A 245 16.48 0.53 -6.03
CA SER A 245 17.64 0.70 -6.91
C SER A 245 18.46 -0.60 -7.02
N ALA A 246 18.66 -1.33 -5.92
CA ALA A 246 19.34 -2.62 -5.93
C ALA A 246 18.59 -3.69 -6.74
N LEU A 247 17.24 -3.73 -6.59
CA LEU A 247 16.38 -4.62 -7.39
C LEU A 247 16.52 -4.34 -8.88
N ARG A 248 16.50 -3.06 -9.28
CA ARG A 248 16.69 -2.68 -10.69
C ARG A 248 18.08 -3.02 -11.21
N THR A 249 19.10 -2.83 -10.40
CA THR A 249 20.49 -3.19 -10.74
C THR A 249 20.66 -4.70 -11.00
N VAL A 250 20.05 -5.54 -10.16
CA VAL A 250 20.24 -7.01 -10.23
C VAL A 250 19.24 -7.66 -11.19
N LEU A 251 17.97 -7.24 -11.17
CA LEU A 251 16.90 -7.89 -11.93
C LEU A 251 16.60 -7.19 -13.27
N GLY A 252 16.97 -5.92 -13.40
CA GLY A 252 16.80 -5.11 -14.60
C GLY A 252 15.76 -4.00 -14.49
N ASP A 253 15.76 -3.09 -15.49
CA ASP A 253 14.95 -1.86 -15.53
C ASP A 253 13.43 -2.07 -15.59
N HIS A 254 12.97 -3.30 -15.83
CA HIS A 254 11.54 -3.65 -15.82
C HIS A 254 10.95 -3.71 -14.41
N VAL A 255 11.79 -3.66 -13.37
CA VAL A 255 11.30 -3.61 -11.99
C VAL A 255 10.60 -2.28 -11.77
N GLU A 256 9.29 -2.36 -11.50
CA GLU A 256 8.42 -1.23 -11.19
C GLU A 256 7.73 -1.49 -9.85
N GLN A 257 7.69 -0.48 -9.00
CA GLN A 257 6.96 -0.53 -7.73
C GLN A 257 5.45 -0.64 -7.98
N ARG A 258 4.78 -1.52 -7.24
CA ARG A 258 3.32 -1.68 -7.22
C ARG A 258 2.69 -1.34 -5.89
N GLY A 259 3.46 -1.45 -4.82
CA GLY A 259 3.02 -1.09 -3.49
C GLY A 259 4.21 -0.93 -2.56
N SER A 260 3.97 -0.25 -1.44
CA SER A 260 4.95 -0.10 -0.37
C SER A 260 4.24 0.02 0.97
N LEU A 261 4.85 -0.51 2.02
CA LEU A 261 4.48 -0.26 3.41
C LEU A 261 5.75 -0.06 4.21
N VAL A 262 5.84 1.08 4.88
CA VAL A 262 7.00 1.44 5.69
C VAL A 262 6.54 1.88 7.07
N ASN A 263 6.98 1.19 8.10
CA ASN A 263 6.75 1.53 9.50
C ASN A 263 8.03 1.36 10.33
N GLU A 264 7.93 1.51 11.65
CA GLU A 264 9.07 1.42 12.56
C GLU A 264 9.71 0.01 12.64
N ASP A 265 8.95 -1.04 12.31
CA ASP A 265 9.38 -2.43 12.47
C ASP A 265 9.90 -3.05 11.17
N LYS A 266 9.32 -2.63 10.02
CA LYS A 266 9.60 -3.24 8.72
C LYS A 266 9.28 -2.34 7.54
N LEU A 267 9.84 -2.72 6.40
CA LEU A 267 9.40 -2.28 5.08
C LEU A 267 8.81 -3.48 4.30
N ARG A 268 7.84 -3.22 3.44
CA ARG A 268 7.37 -4.12 2.39
C ARG A 268 7.44 -3.37 1.07
N PHE A 269 7.99 -4.02 0.07
CA PHE A 269 8.11 -3.46 -1.26
C PHE A 269 7.55 -4.46 -2.28
N ASP A 270 6.41 -4.14 -2.86
CA ASP A 270 5.74 -4.94 -3.86
C ASP A 270 6.15 -4.45 -5.25
N PHE A 271 6.66 -5.33 -6.10
CA PHE A 271 7.20 -4.93 -7.41
C PHE A 271 6.88 -5.94 -8.51
N VAL A 272 6.96 -5.49 -9.75
CA VAL A 272 6.78 -6.34 -10.94
C VAL A 272 8.07 -7.07 -11.26
N HIS A 273 8.01 -8.38 -11.27
CA HIS A 273 9.08 -9.24 -11.78
C HIS A 273 8.50 -10.52 -12.36
N LYS A 274 9.07 -11.00 -13.46
CA LYS A 274 8.50 -12.12 -14.24
C LYS A 274 8.83 -13.51 -13.71
N LYS A 275 9.80 -13.60 -12.82
CA LYS A 275 10.31 -14.87 -12.28
C LYS A 275 10.41 -14.77 -10.77
N GLN A 276 10.43 -15.92 -10.12
CA GLN A 276 10.82 -15.97 -8.72
C GLN A 276 12.27 -15.48 -8.61
N VAL A 277 12.51 -14.55 -7.68
CA VAL A 277 13.87 -14.07 -7.37
C VAL A 277 14.66 -15.22 -6.77
N SER A 278 15.79 -15.56 -7.36
CA SER A 278 16.65 -16.64 -6.89
C SER A 278 17.36 -16.28 -5.57
N LYS A 279 17.86 -17.29 -4.85
CA LYS A 279 18.60 -17.08 -3.61
C LYS A 279 19.90 -16.29 -3.85
N GLU A 280 20.53 -16.47 -4.99
CA GLU A 280 21.74 -15.80 -5.42
C GLU A 280 21.47 -14.32 -5.70
N GLU A 281 20.37 -14.00 -6.41
CA GLU A 281 19.92 -12.62 -6.66
C GLU A 281 19.54 -11.91 -5.35
N ILE A 282 18.85 -12.58 -4.43
CA ILE A 282 18.53 -12.02 -3.10
C ILE A 282 19.81 -11.64 -2.36
N LYS A 283 20.84 -12.54 -2.31
CA LYS A 283 22.12 -12.25 -1.68
C LYS A 283 22.84 -11.05 -2.30
N GLN A 284 22.79 -10.93 -3.64
CA GLN A 284 23.37 -9.77 -4.32
C GLN A 284 22.64 -8.47 -3.96
N ILE A 285 21.29 -8.48 -3.96
CA ILE A 285 20.48 -7.34 -3.57
C ILE A 285 20.79 -6.92 -2.12
N GLU A 286 20.81 -7.87 -1.19
CA GLU A 286 21.15 -7.63 0.22
C GLU A 286 22.56 -7.05 0.37
N ALA A 287 23.52 -7.56 -0.38
CA ALA A 287 24.91 -7.08 -0.34
C ALA A 287 25.02 -5.62 -0.82
N ILE A 288 24.33 -5.27 -1.91
CA ILE A 288 24.28 -3.90 -2.44
C ILE A 288 23.62 -2.95 -1.42
N VAL A 289 22.42 -3.27 -0.95
CA VAL A 289 21.70 -2.43 0.03
C VAL A 289 22.53 -2.21 1.29
N ASN A 290 23.12 -3.28 1.84
CA ASN A 290 23.97 -3.17 3.02
C ASN A 290 25.28 -2.41 2.76
N SER A 291 25.82 -2.45 1.54
CA SER A 291 26.98 -1.64 1.15
C SER A 291 26.64 -0.15 1.18
N GLU A 292 25.51 0.24 0.58
CA GLU A 292 25.06 1.63 0.56
C GLU A 292 24.74 2.15 1.97
N ILE A 293 24.10 1.34 2.81
CA ILE A 293 23.85 1.70 4.23
C ILE A 293 25.17 1.93 4.97
N ARG A 294 26.17 1.06 4.78
CA ARG A 294 27.49 1.20 5.43
C ARG A 294 28.31 2.37 4.88
N ALA A 295 28.15 2.71 3.60
CA ALA A 295 28.77 3.88 3.01
C ALA A 295 28.34 5.17 3.69
N ASN A 296 27.13 5.18 4.27
CA ASN A 296 26.57 6.31 5.03
C ASN A 296 26.69 7.65 4.29
N SER A 297 26.42 7.62 2.98
CA SER A 297 26.51 8.79 2.12
C SER A 297 25.48 9.83 2.50
N GLU A 298 25.84 11.10 2.36
CA GLU A 298 24.92 12.20 2.60
C GLU A 298 23.76 12.19 1.60
N THR A 299 22.56 12.43 2.09
CA THR A 299 21.35 12.53 1.27
C THR A 299 21.19 13.95 0.75
N ILE A 300 21.12 14.11 -0.56
CA ILE A 300 20.99 15.39 -1.22
C ILE A 300 19.52 15.62 -1.62
N THR A 301 18.98 16.78 -1.27
CA THR A 301 17.60 17.16 -1.66
C THR A 301 17.67 18.42 -2.50
N GLU A 302 17.10 18.36 -3.71
CA GLU A 302 17.02 19.49 -4.64
C GLU A 302 15.58 19.69 -5.08
N THR A 303 15.19 20.96 -5.30
CA THR A 303 13.90 21.28 -5.93
C THR A 303 14.16 21.75 -7.35
N MET A 304 13.53 21.08 -8.32
CA MET A 304 13.75 21.34 -9.74
C MET A 304 12.48 21.10 -10.56
N PRO A 305 12.42 21.62 -11.80
CA PRO A 305 11.36 21.29 -12.74
C PRO A 305 11.30 19.78 -13.03
N ILE A 306 10.08 19.24 -13.18
CA ILE A 306 9.88 17.79 -13.40
C ILE A 306 10.68 17.26 -14.60
N LYS A 307 10.81 18.05 -15.69
CA LYS A 307 11.59 17.67 -16.88
C LYS A 307 13.10 17.52 -16.61
N GLU A 308 13.63 18.26 -15.64
CA GLU A 308 15.02 18.13 -15.23
C GLU A 308 15.21 16.93 -14.32
N ALA A 309 14.26 16.67 -13.43
CA ALA A 309 14.25 15.48 -12.61
C ALA A 309 14.25 14.19 -13.46
N GLU A 310 13.41 14.13 -14.49
CA GLU A 310 13.37 13.01 -15.44
C GLU A 310 14.71 12.81 -16.17
N LYS A 311 15.40 13.90 -16.56
CA LYS A 311 16.72 13.83 -17.20
C LYS A 311 17.81 13.34 -16.26
N LYS A 312 17.69 13.61 -14.95
CA LYS A 312 18.59 13.07 -13.91
C LYS A 312 18.30 11.61 -13.58
N GLY A 313 17.27 11.00 -14.19
CA GLY A 313 16.89 9.61 -13.92
C GLY A 313 16.02 9.45 -12.68
N ALA A 314 15.46 10.54 -12.14
CA ALA A 314 14.58 10.48 -10.98
C ALA A 314 13.37 9.58 -11.26
N LEU A 315 13.10 8.65 -10.34
CA LEU A 315 12.00 7.73 -10.44
C LEU A 315 10.74 8.38 -9.86
N ALA A 316 9.72 8.54 -10.72
CA ALA A 316 8.39 8.98 -10.29
C ALA A 316 7.56 7.77 -9.85
N PHE A 317 7.09 7.77 -8.60
CA PHE A 317 6.29 6.69 -8.04
C PHE A 317 4.80 7.06 -8.01
N PHE A 318 3.92 6.06 -8.13
CA PHE A 318 2.47 6.13 -7.88
C PHE A 318 1.58 6.91 -8.86
N GLY A 319 2.00 7.22 -10.09
CA GLY A 319 1.13 7.87 -11.07
C GLY A 319 0.54 9.20 -10.59
N ASP A 320 1.12 9.81 -9.57
CA ASP A 320 0.68 11.05 -8.98
C ASP A 320 0.83 12.21 -9.97
N LYS A 321 -0.09 13.14 -9.92
CA LYS A 321 0.00 14.40 -10.64
C LYS A 321 1.03 15.28 -9.92
N TYR A 322 2.30 15.11 -10.29
CA TYR A 322 3.35 16.00 -9.81
C TYR A 322 3.10 17.43 -10.31
N GLY A 323 3.38 18.41 -9.47
CA GLY A 323 3.39 19.82 -9.88
C GLY A 323 4.52 20.12 -10.86
N GLU A 324 4.59 21.35 -11.35
CA GLU A 324 5.69 21.81 -12.23
C GLU A 324 7.07 21.74 -11.56
N GLN A 325 7.13 21.88 -10.25
CA GLN A 325 8.32 21.78 -9.41
C GLN A 325 8.21 20.52 -8.54
N VAL A 326 9.27 19.72 -8.52
CA VAL A 326 9.36 18.50 -7.73
C VAL A 326 10.58 18.52 -6.82
N ARG A 327 10.44 17.90 -5.65
CA ARG A 327 11.55 17.68 -4.73
C ARG A 327 12.18 16.35 -5.05
N VAL A 328 13.42 16.38 -5.51
CA VAL A 328 14.22 15.20 -5.85
C VAL A 328 15.14 14.88 -4.68
N LEU A 329 15.19 13.61 -4.31
CA LEU A 329 16.01 13.09 -3.24
C LEU A 329 17.02 12.12 -3.83
N SER A 330 18.32 12.38 -3.67
CA SER A 330 19.39 11.50 -4.10
C SER A 330 20.08 10.86 -2.89
N MET A 331 20.33 9.56 -2.96
CA MET A 331 20.99 8.76 -1.93
C MET A 331 22.12 7.94 -2.55
N GLY A 332 23.25 7.81 -1.85
CA GLY A 332 24.41 7.05 -2.37
C GLY A 332 25.01 7.68 -3.61
N GLY A 333 25.13 9.01 -3.67
CA GLY A 333 25.45 9.73 -4.89
C GLY A 333 24.33 9.58 -5.92
N ASP A 334 24.58 8.94 -7.05
CA ASP A 334 23.61 8.67 -8.11
C ASP A 334 22.97 7.27 -8.02
N PHE A 335 23.18 6.55 -6.92
CA PHE A 335 22.69 5.18 -6.77
C PHE A 335 21.14 5.13 -6.70
N SER A 336 20.52 6.07 -6.01
CA SER A 336 19.06 6.22 -5.93
C SER A 336 18.69 7.69 -6.08
N VAL A 337 17.94 8.00 -7.12
CA VAL A 337 17.45 9.35 -7.41
C VAL A 337 15.94 9.33 -7.61
#